data_d4380030879c50ddaee2dab021d90fbf
#
_entry.id   d4380030879c50ddaee2dab021d90fbf
#
_cell.length_a   1.000
_cell.length_b   1.000
_cell.length_c   1.000
_cell.angle_alpha   90.00
_cell.angle_beta   90.00
_cell.angle_gamma   90.00
#
_symmetry.space_group_name_H-M   'P 1'
#
loop_
_entity.id
_entity.type
_entity.pdbx_description
1 polymer ?
#
loop_
_entity_poly.entity_id
_entity_poly.type
_entity_poly.pdbx_seq_one_letter_code
_entity_poly.pdbx_strand_id
1 'polypeptide(L)'
;MRSYNNLYEPMLQDDYIKQCFINASKKKNRNDVREVLENLDEHTELLKKMLTEELFIPDYHKPSIINESSSKKTRRILKPHYKYEQVIHHCAIGQFKPIVMNGLYEFSCGSIPGRGVHYGKKYMRKWLDSYDGKKFFVLKMDVHHFFESINRRILKRKLKEVIRDKRFYRLLCILIEHDKIALVAKILTDAGVEIDAEQTKTLVGCIAFDDISGALEILQEIGITGAMFDELKEIIEEMRKGVPLGYFTSQWFGNFYLKALDHYIKEELHAEHYMRYMDDMVILGKSKKKLHKIHAAIETYLNDNLDLEIKGDWQVFRFEYPVFDKGGNPVLDKDGKQVTKGRMLDFMGFQFHHDRTTIRKSNIE
;
A
#
# COMPACT_ATOMS: atom_id res chain seq x y z
N MET A 1 -10.05 1.39 21.05
CA MET A 1 -9.19 0.73 20.03
C MET A 1 -8.15 -0.12 20.74
N ARG A 2 -7.87 -1.36 20.26
CA ARG A 2 -6.84 -2.23 20.88
C ARG A 2 -5.45 -1.65 20.63
N SER A 3 -4.62 -1.54 21.67
CA SER A 3 -3.22 -1.11 21.56
C SER A 3 -2.26 -2.29 21.68
N TYR A 4 -1.10 -2.17 21.03
CA TYR A 4 -0.11 -3.24 20.92
C TYR A 4 1.23 -2.78 21.49
N ASN A 5 1.83 -3.63 22.29
CA ASN A 5 3.14 -3.41 22.91
C ASN A 5 4.02 -4.65 22.75
N ASN A 6 5.30 -4.56 23.10
CA ASN A 6 6.25 -5.67 23.03
C ASN A 6 6.33 -6.31 21.63
N LEU A 7 6.46 -5.47 20.60
CA LEU A 7 6.53 -5.87 19.19
C LEU A 7 7.99 -5.93 18.70
N TYR A 8 8.87 -5.14 19.31
CA TYR A 8 10.27 -5.04 18.90
C TYR A 8 11.12 -6.19 19.44
N GLU A 9 10.99 -6.53 20.71
CA GLU A 9 11.80 -7.60 21.34
C GLU A 9 11.69 -8.96 20.64
N PRO A 10 10.50 -9.42 20.18
CA PRO A 10 10.40 -10.65 19.41
C PRO A 10 11.19 -10.63 18.10
N MET A 11 11.43 -9.44 17.52
CA MET A 11 12.24 -9.30 16.29
C MET A 11 13.72 -9.54 16.49
N LEU A 12 14.21 -9.48 17.74
CA LEU A 12 15.62 -9.69 18.09
C LEU A 12 15.97 -11.18 18.32
N GLN A 13 15.00 -12.08 18.19
CA GLN A 13 15.23 -13.51 18.31
C GLN A 13 15.90 -14.04 17.03
N ASP A 14 16.98 -14.83 17.19
CA ASP A 14 17.77 -15.34 16.07
C ASP A 14 16.92 -16.14 15.08
N ASP A 15 16.08 -17.04 15.58
CA ASP A 15 15.18 -17.84 14.74
C ASP A 15 14.20 -16.97 13.94
N TYR A 16 13.72 -15.88 14.55
CA TYR A 16 12.85 -14.94 13.86
C TYR A 16 13.58 -14.23 12.72
N ILE A 17 14.80 -13.74 12.98
CA ILE A 17 15.63 -13.06 11.97
C ILE A 17 15.98 -14.04 10.84
N LYS A 18 16.42 -15.25 11.15
CA LYS A 18 16.71 -16.32 10.16
C LYS A 18 15.49 -16.58 9.27
N GLN A 19 14.31 -16.71 9.89
CA GLN A 19 13.07 -16.91 9.13
C GLN A 19 12.75 -15.72 8.22
N CYS A 20 13.08 -14.49 8.63
CA CYS A 20 12.91 -13.30 7.80
C CYS A 20 13.87 -13.30 6.60
N PHE A 21 15.14 -13.70 6.76
CA PHE A 21 16.07 -13.93 5.65
C PHE A 21 15.51 -14.95 4.65
N ILE A 22 15.05 -16.11 5.14
CA ILE A 22 14.47 -17.17 4.32
C ILE A 22 13.20 -16.66 3.58
N ASN A 23 12.33 -15.91 4.25
CA ASN A 23 11.13 -15.37 3.63
C ASN A 23 11.45 -14.33 2.56
N ALA A 24 12.42 -13.47 2.80
CA ALA A 24 12.88 -12.46 1.87
C ALA A 24 13.61 -13.06 0.65
N SER A 25 14.22 -14.26 0.77
CA SER A 25 14.93 -14.96 -0.31
C SER A 25 14.03 -15.69 -1.29
N LYS A 26 12.74 -15.92 -0.95
CA LYS A 26 11.83 -16.71 -1.79
C LYS A 26 11.78 -16.19 -3.22
N LYS A 27 11.91 -17.10 -4.20
CA LYS A 27 11.92 -16.83 -5.64
C LYS A 27 13.12 -16.01 -6.14
N LYS A 28 14.21 -15.92 -5.38
CA LYS A 28 15.42 -15.20 -5.78
C LYS A 28 16.56 -16.18 -5.96
N ASN A 29 17.05 -16.31 -7.17
CA ASN A 29 18.23 -17.11 -7.51
C ASN A 29 19.37 -16.18 -7.90
N ARG A 30 19.86 -15.39 -6.92
CA ARG A 30 20.93 -14.40 -7.09
C ARG A 30 22.12 -14.78 -6.20
N ASN A 31 23.32 -14.40 -6.63
CA ASN A 31 24.54 -14.72 -5.90
C ASN A 31 24.58 -14.07 -4.51
N ASP A 32 24.14 -12.82 -4.38
CA ASP A 32 24.03 -12.12 -3.09
C ASP A 32 23.06 -12.80 -2.11
N VAL A 33 22.00 -13.42 -2.61
CA VAL A 33 21.05 -14.19 -1.78
C VAL A 33 21.67 -15.49 -1.30
N ARG A 34 22.41 -16.20 -2.19
CA ARG A 34 23.07 -17.45 -1.83
C ARG A 34 24.19 -17.23 -0.80
N GLU A 35 25.05 -16.24 -1.03
CA GLU A 35 26.13 -15.87 -0.10
C GLU A 35 25.58 -15.62 1.32
N VAL A 36 24.49 -14.85 1.43
CA VAL A 36 23.85 -14.57 2.73
C VAL A 36 23.26 -15.83 3.35
N LEU A 37 22.64 -16.73 2.57
CA LEU A 37 22.03 -17.95 3.10
C LEU A 37 23.08 -19.00 3.48
N GLU A 38 24.25 -19.03 2.84
CA GLU A 38 25.39 -19.86 3.20
C GLU A 38 26.05 -19.41 4.51
N ASN A 39 25.99 -18.10 4.83
CA ASN A 39 26.55 -17.50 6.04
C ASN A 39 25.44 -16.93 6.95
N LEU A 40 24.30 -17.63 7.05
CA LEU A 40 23.07 -17.11 7.67
C LEU A 40 23.25 -16.71 9.15
N ASP A 41 24.06 -17.44 9.90
CA ASP A 41 24.30 -17.14 11.33
C ASP A 41 25.07 -15.83 11.52
N GLU A 42 26.13 -15.60 10.74
CA GLU A 42 26.88 -14.33 10.75
C GLU A 42 25.97 -13.15 10.40
N HIS A 43 25.19 -13.27 9.32
CA HIS A 43 24.26 -12.21 8.91
C HIS A 43 23.13 -11.98 9.90
N THR A 44 22.72 -13.02 10.63
CA THR A 44 21.73 -12.91 11.71
C THR A 44 22.29 -12.08 12.87
N GLU A 45 23.51 -12.34 13.29
CA GLU A 45 24.18 -11.58 14.36
C GLU A 45 24.35 -10.10 13.97
N LEU A 46 24.81 -9.83 12.75
CA LEU A 46 24.98 -8.47 12.23
C LEU A 46 23.65 -7.71 12.20
N LEU A 47 22.58 -8.33 11.66
CA LEU A 47 21.27 -7.70 11.63
C LEU A 47 20.70 -7.49 13.03
N LYS A 48 20.87 -8.46 13.93
CA LYS A 48 20.47 -8.35 15.35
C LYS A 48 21.18 -7.19 16.03
N LYS A 49 22.48 -7.03 15.82
CA LYS A 49 23.25 -5.91 16.35
C LYS A 49 22.70 -4.58 15.83
N MET A 50 22.49 -4.45 14.52
CA MET A 50 21.90 -3.26 13.88
C MET A 50 20.53 -2.89 14.48
N LEU A 51 19.67 -3.88 14.69
CA LEU A 51 18.35 -3.67 15.31
C LEU A 51 18.48 -3.34 16.81
N THR A 52 19.38 -3.98 17.55
CA THR A 52 19.59 -3.75 18.99
C THR A 52 20.06 -2.31 19.24
N GLU A 53 20.99 -1.84 18.43
CA GLU A 53 21.56 -0.49 18.50
C GLU A 53 20.66 0.58 17.85
N GLU A 54 19.60 0.16 17.12
CA GLU A 54 18.69 1.03 16.36
C GLU A 54 19.42 1.88 15.29
N LEU A 55 20.47 1.31 14.68
CA LEU A 55 21.33 1.95 13.69
C LEU A 55 20.95 1.60 12.23
N PHE A 56 19.71 1.26 11.96
CA PHE A 56 19.27 1.04 10.59
C PHE A 56 19.14 2.37 9.85
N ILE A 57 19.95 2.54 8.80
CA ILE A 57 19.90 3.64 7.84
C ILE A 57 19.49 3.02 6.50
N PRO A 58 18.39 3.47 5.89
CA PRO A 58 17.99 3.02 4.56
C PRO A 58 19.02 3.39 3.49
N ASP A 59 19.22 2.49 2.52
CA ASP A 59 20.07 2.74 1.36
C ASP A 59 19.35 3.61 0.32
N TYR A 60 20.11 4.47 -0.36
CA TYR A 60 19.57 5.22 -1.49
C TYR A 60 19.43 4.33 -2.73
N HIS A 61 18.20 4.25 -3.26
CA HIS A 61 17.91 3.51 -4.48
C HIS A 61 17.48 4.45 -5.60
N LYS A 62 18.20 4.36 -6.73
CA LYS A 62 17.75 5.04 -7.95
C LYS A 62 16.43 4.39 -8.42
N PRO A 63 15.37 5.20 -8.65
CA PRO A 63 14.09 4.66 -9.10
C PRO A 63 14.23 3.94 -10.45
N SER A 64 13.68 2.74 -10.54
CA SER A 64 13.50 2.00 -11.79
C SER A 64 12.13 2.31 -12.38
N ILE A 65 12.07 2.55 -13.68
CA ILE A 65 10.82 2.75 -14.41
C ILE A 65 10.34 1.41 -14.93
N ILE A 66 9.14 1.00 -14.57
CA ILE A 66 8.50 -0.21 -15.08
C ILE A 66 7.25 0.19 -15.85
N ASN A 67 7.18 -0.25 -17.11
CA ASN A 67 5.99 -0.11 -17.94
C ASN A 67 5.11 -1.35 -17.73
N GLU A 68 3.91 -1.17 -17.18
CA GLU A 68 2.92 -2.25 -17.09
C GLU A 68 2.28 -2.46 -18.46
N SER A 69 2.60 -3.57 -19.13
CA SER A 69 2.03 -3.93 -20.43
C SER A 69 0.50 -4.00 -20.40
N SER A 70 -0.09 -4.49 -19.30
CA SER A 70 -1.53 -4.67 -19.14
C SER A 70 -2.32 -3.37 -18.97
N SER A 71 -1.71 -2.31 -18.42
CA SER A 71 -2.39 -1.03 -18.12
C SER A 71 -1.82 0.16 -18.90
N LYS A 72 -0.72 -0.03 -19.65
CA LYS A 72 0.07 1.04 -20.29
C LYS A 72 0.51 2.13 -19.31
N LYS A 73 0.55 1.82 -18.01
CA LYS A 73 0.98 2.76 -16.96
C LYS A 73 2.47 2.61 -16.71
N THR A 74 3.13 3.73 -16.55
CA THR A 74 4.53 3.80 -16.12
C THR A 74 4.56 3.97 -14.60
N ARG A 75 5.32 3.11 -13.91
CA ARG A 75 5.49 3.19 -12.45
C ARG A 75 6.94 3.37 -12.08
N ARG A 76 7.22 4.25 -11.14
CA ARG A 76 8.52 4.39 -10.50
C ARG A 76 8.57 3.40 -9.32
N ILE A 77 9.53 2.48 -9.35
CA ILE A 77 9.68 1.45 -8.32
C ILE A 77 11.09 1.53 -7.75
N LEU A 78 11.19 1.53 -6.43
CA LEU A 78 12.45 1.35 -5.72
C LEU A 78 12.69 -0.14 -5.51
N LYS A 79 13.95 -0.58 -5.67
CA LYS A 79 14.35 -1.98 -5.50
C LYS A 79 15.32 -2.07 -4.34
N PRO A 80 14.83 -2.35 -3.12
CA PRO A 80 15.70 -2.49 -1.96
C PRO A 80 16.69 -3.63 -2.14
N HIS A 81 17.89 -3.51 -1.58
CA HIS A 81 18.86 -4.57 -1.55
C HIS A 81 18.36 -5.74 -0.70
N TYR A 82 18.71 -6.97 -1.10
CA TYR A 82 18.30 -8.13 -0.33
C TYR A 82 18.94 -8.13 1.06
N LYS A 83 20.25 -7.88 1.09
CA LYS A 83 21.05 -7.90 2.31
C LYS A 83 20.57 -6.80 3.26
N TYR A 84 20.08 -7.19 4.41
CA TYR A 84 19.54 -6.41 5.52
C TYR A 84 18.26 -5.64 5.17
N GLU A 85 18.23 -4.80 4.17
CA GLU A 85 17.14 -3.87 3.91
C GLU A 85 15.80 -4.59 3.67
N GLN A 86 15.73 -5.51 2.69
CA GLN A 86 14.51 -6.30 2.49
C GLN A 86 14.17 -7.16 3.71
N VAL A 87 15.17 -7.66 4.41
CA VAL A 87 14.99 -8.50 5.60
C VAL A 87 14.36 -7.68 6.73
N ILE A 88 14.80 -6.44 6.96
CA ILE A 88 14.19 -5.52 7.95
C ILE A 88 12.72 -5.26 7.62
N HIS A 89 12.38 -5.05 6.35
CA HIS A 89 10.98 -4.95 5.94
C HIS A 89 10.19 -6.22 6.31
N HIS A 90 10.76 -7.41 6.11
CA HIS A 90 10.13 -8.67 6.52
C HIS A 90 10.00 -8.79 8.03
N CYS A 91 11.01 -8.40 8.80
CA CYS A 91 10.96 -8.38 10.26
C CYS A 91 9.83 -7.45 10.75
N ALA A 92 9.78 -6.23 10.26
CA ALA A 92 8.73 -5.27 10.62
C ALA A 92 7.33 -5.78 10.27
N ILE A 93 7.14 -6.33 9.07
CA ILE A 93 5.83 -6.83 8.64
C ILE A 93 5.39 -8.07 9.42
N GLY A 94 6.30 -8.93 9.84
CA GLY A 94 5.96 -10.07 10.69
C GLY A 94 5.20 -9.66 11.95
N GLN A 95 5.59 -8.55 12.58
CA GLN A 95 4.91 -7.98 13.75
C GLN A 95 3.72 -7.06 13.38
N PHE A 96 3.80 -6.35 12.27
CA PHE A 96 2.77 -5.40 11.86
C PHE A 96 1.55 -6.06 11.21
N LYS A 97 1.74 -7.15 10.48
CA LYS A 97 0.68 -7.89 9.80
C LYS A 97 -0.50 -8.28 10.70
N PRO A 98 -0.32 -8.87 11.90
CA PRO A 98 -1.42 -9.17 12.80
C PRO A 98 -2.24 -7.93 13.19
N ILE A 99 -1.59 -6.77 13.33
CA ILE A 99 -2.24 -5.49 13.66
C ILE A 99 -3.13 -5.02 12.51
N VAL A 100 -2.63 -5.09 11.29
CA VAL A 100 -3.40 -4.72 10.09
C VAL A 100 -4.59 -5.67 9.91
N MET A 101 -4.34 -6.99 10.04
CA MET A 101 -5.37 -8.02 9.83
C MET A 101 -6.48 -7.99 10.87
N ASN A 102 -6.19 -7.55 12.12
CA ASN A 102 -7.20 -7.44 13.15
C ASN A 102 -8.25 -6.37 12.79
N GLY A 103 -9.48 -6.81 12.46
CA GLY A 103 -10.55 -5.94 12.00
C GLY A 103 -10.38 -5.39 10.58
N LEU A 104 -9.53 -5.98 9.75
CA LEU A 104 -9.50 -5.65 8.33
C LEU A 104 -10.79 -6.14 7.67
N TYR A 105 -11.44 -5.27 6.92
CA TYR A 105 -12.66 -5.60 6.20
C TYR A 105 -12.47 -6.84 5.30
N GLU A 106 -13.43 -7.77 5.33
CA GLU A 106 -13.31 -9.08 4.68
C GLU A 106 -13.02 -8.98 3.18
N PHE A 107 -13.65 -8.04 2.48
CA PHE A 107 -13.49 -7.82 1.05
C PHE A 107 -12.51 -6.72 0.69
N SER A 108 -11.61 -6.35 1.61
CA SER A 108 -10.35 -5.68 1.26
C SER A 108 -9.41 -6.71 0.66
N CYS A 109 -9.27 -6.67 -0.65
CA CYS A 109 -8.44 -7.55 -1.45
C CYS A 109 -7.15 -6.82 -1.86
N GLY A 110 -6.22 -7.56 -2.43
CA GLY A 110 -4.94 -6.97 -2.89
C GLY A 110 -3.88 -6.96 -1.80
N SER A 111 -2.81 -7.70 -2.07
CA SER A 111 -1.65 -7.87 -1.17
C SER A 111 -1.98 -8.42 0.22
N ILE A 112 -3.14 -9.01 0.38
CA ILE A 112 -3.58 -9.70 1.60
C ILE A 112 -3.52 -11.21 1.35
N PRO A 113 -2.82 -12.00 2.22
CA PRO A 113 -2.77 -13.44 2.09
C PRO A 113 -4.16 -14.07 2.07
N GLY A 114 -4.42 -14.92 1.08
CA GLY A 114 -5.72 -15.58 0.90
C GLY A 114 -6.83 -14.70 0.30
N ARG A 115 -6.60 -13.39 0.08
CA ARG A 115 -7.60 -12.45 -0.44
C ARG A 115 -7.13 -11.76 -1.73
N GLY A 116 -6.57 -12.54 -2.68
CA GLY A 116 -6.14 -12.03 -3.98
C GLY A 116 -7.27 -11.92 -5.00
N VAL A 117 -6.91 -11.70 -6.27
CA VAL A 117 -7.84 -11.50 -7.39
C VAL A 117 -8.86 -12.64 -7.56
N HIS A 118 -8.47 -13.88 -7.29
CA HIS A 118 -9.38 -15.03 -7.38
C HIS A 118 -10.42 -15.05 -6.27
N TYR A 119 -10.03 -14.65 -5.05
CA TYR A 119 -10.97 -14.45 -3.95
C TYR A 119 -11.99 -13.36 -4.30
N GLY A 120 -11.53 -12.21 -4.72
CA GLY A 120 -12.39 -11.11 -5.15
C GLY A 120 -13.31 -11.49 -6.30
N LYS A 121 -12.78 -12.17 -7.36
CA LYS A 121 -13.57 -12.69 -8.47
C LYS A 121 -14.73 -13.58 -8.00
N LYS A 122 -14.45 -14.54 -7.10
CA LYS A 122 -15.45 -15.48 -6.57
C LYS A 122 -16.62 -14.75 -5.92
N TYR A 123 -16.32 -13.81 -5.02
CA TYR A 123 -17.36 -13.10 -4.27
C TYR A 123 -18.07 -12.04 -5.11
N MET A 124 -17.34 -11.34 -5.99
CA MET A 124 -17.96 -10.41 -6.94
C MET A 124 -18.98 -11.13 -7.82
N ARG A 125 -18.64 -12.30 -8.39
CA ARG A 125 -19.58 -13.09 -9.19
C ARG A 125 -20.81 -13.48 -8.37
N LYS A 126 -20.62 -14.00 -7.14
CA LYS A 126 -21.73 -14.33 -6.23
C LYS A 126 -22.66 -13.16 -5.98
N TRP A 127 -22.12 -11.95 -5.80
CA TRP A 127 -22.93 -10.75 -5.59
C TRP A 127 -23.69 -10.34 -6.84
N LEU A 128 -23.05 -10.37 -8.00
CA LEU A 128 -23.70 -10.06 -9.28
C LEU A 128 -24.86 -11.04 -9.55
N ASP A 129 -24.65 -12.33 -9.31
CA ASP A 129 -25.67 -13.37 -9.47
C ASP A 129 -26.85 -13.19 -8.51
N SER A 130 -26.63 -12.63 -7.31
CA SER A 130 -27.69 -12.39 -6.32
C SER A 130 -28.71 -11.34 -6.76
N TYR A 131 -28.36 -10.52 -7.76
CA TYR A 131 -29.29 -9.55 -8.34
C TYR A 131 -30.20 -10.13 -9.42
N ASP A 132 -29.95 -11.32 -9.89
CA ASP A 132 -30.68 -12.10 -10.90
C ASP A 132 -31.91 -11.41 -11.50
N GLY A 133 -31.82 -10.89 -12.72
CA GLY A 133 -32.86 -10.14 -13.42
C GLY A 133 -33.26 -8.79 -12.81
N LYS A 134 -32.81 -8.46 -11.60
CA LYS A 134 -33.11 -7.19 -10.93
C LYS A 134 -32.22 -6.06 -11.45
N LYS A 135 -32.82 -4.87 -11.56
CA LYS A 135 -32.09 -3.66 -11.93
C LYS A 135 -31.18 -3.22 -10.80
N PHE A 136 -29.86 -3.12 -11.10
CA PHE A 136 -28.88 -2.54 -10.18
C PHE A 136 -27.80 -1.75 -10.92
N PHE A 137 -27.00 -1.03 -10.15
CA PHE A 137 -25.96 -0.14 -10.62
C PHE A 137 -24.64 -0.47 -9.94
N VAL A 138 -23.56 -0.12 -10.61
CA VAL A 138 -22.19 -0.23 -10.11
C VAL A 138 -21.64 1.18 -9.96
N LEU A 139 -21.10 1.48 -8.77
CA LEU A 139 -20.17 2.58 -8.55
C LEU A 139 -18.79 2.00 -8.60
N LYS A 140 -17.95 2.50 -9.51
CA LYS A 140 -16.52 2.19 -9.60
C LYS A 140 -15.72 3.47 -9.45
N MET A 141 -14.69 3.44 -8.60
CA MET A 141 -13.80 4.56 -8.33
C MET A 141 -12.41 4.07 -7.93
N ASP A 142 -11.42 4.92 -8.13
CA ASP A 142 -10.01 4.67 -7.87
C ASP A 142 -9.42 5.91 -7.17
N VAL A 143 -8.44 5.74 -6.29
CA VAL A 143 -7.75 6.86 -5.65
C VAL A 143 -6.65 7.36 -6.58
N HIS A 144 -6.56 8.69 -6.73
CA HIS A 144 -5.57 9.32 -7.58
C HIS A 144 -4.16 9.14 -7.01
N HIS A 145 -3.24 8.53 -7.78
CA HIS A 145 -1.84 8.30 -7.39
C HIS A 145 -1.65 7.79 -5.96
N PHE A 146 -2.44 6.79 -5.55
CA PHE A 146 -2.63 6.38 -4.16
C PHE A 146 -1.33 6.31 -3.34
N PHE A 147 -0.36 5.48 -3.74
CA PHE A 147 0.87 5.32 -2.97
C PHE A 147 1.72 6.58 -2.91
N GLU A 148 1.70 7.39 -3.96
CA GLU A 148 2.42 8.66 -4.06
C GLU A 148 1.73 9.77 -3.27
N SER A 149 0.41 9.62 -2.99
CA SER A 149 -0.42 10.60 -2.29
C SER A 149 -0.59 10.32 -0.79
N ILE A 150 -0.20 9.14 -0.29
CA ILE A 150 -0.30 8.82 1.14
C ILE A 150 0.41 9.90 1.96
N ASN A 151 -0.33 10.58 2.82
CA ASN A 151 0.22 11.57 3.75
C ASN A 151 0.94 10.85 4.90
N ARG A 152 2.28 10.98 4.96
CA ARG A 152 3.14 10.29 5.94
C ARG A 152 2.81 10.66 7.38
N ARG A 153 2.45 11.93 7.65
CA ARG A 153 2.07 12.38 9.00
C ARG A 153 0.77 11.74 9.47
N ILE A 154 -0.23 11.65 8.59
CA ILE A 154 -1.50 10.97 8.89
C ILE A 154 -1.24 9.47 9.14
N LEU A 155 -0.43 8.81 8.31
CA LEU A 155 -0.08 7.41 8.48
C LEU A 155 0.62 7.18 9.83
N LYS A 156 1.64 7.96 10.16
CA LYS A 156 2.37 7.89 11.45
C LYS A 156 1.44 8.14 12.64
N ARG A 157 0.55 9.14 12.56
CA ARG A 157 -0.45 9.40 13.61
C ARG A 157 -1.37 8.18 13.84
N LYS A 158 -1.91 7.59 12.77
CA LYS A 158 -2.75 6.37 12.86
C LYS A 158 -1.99 5.18 13.47
N LEU A 159 -0.71 5.01 13.13
CA LEU A 159 0.14 3.99 13.74
C LEU A 159 0.33 4.22 15.24
N LYS A 160 0.59 5.48 15.65
CA LYS A 160 0.79 5.86 17.07
C LYS A 160 -0.46 5.59 17.93
N GLU A 161 -1.66 5.65 17.34
CA GLU A 161 -2.91 5.35 18.04
C GLU A 161 -3.00 3.88 18.46
N VAL A 162 -2.38 2.96 17.72
CA VAL A 162 -2.47 1.52 17.95
C VAL A 162 -1.17 0.89 18.47
N ILE A 163 0.00 1.47 18.19
CA ILE A 163 1.30 0.94 18.58
C ILE A 163 1.83 1.71 19.77
N ARG A 164 2.08 1.02 20.88
CA ARG A 164 2.64 1.57 22.13
C ARG A 164 4.12 1.26 22.30
N ASP A 165 4.63 0.26 21.60
CA ASP A 165 6.05 -0.05 21.55
C ASP A 165 6.81 1.05 20.80
N LYS A 166 7.58 1.84 21.55
CA LYS A 166 8.28 3.02 21.02
C LYS A 166 9.37 2.64 20.00
N ARG A 167 10.11 1.53 20.24
CA ARG A 167 11.17 1.07 19.34
C ARG A 167 10.57 0.58 18.02
N PHE A 168 9.50 -0.19 18.10
CA PHE A 168 8.79 -0.68 16.90
C PHE A 168 8.15 0.48 16.12
N TYR A 169 7.52 1.43 16.81
CA TYR A 169 6.95 2.62 16.18
C TYR A 169 8.04 3.45 15.47
N ARG A 170 9.22 3.64 16.12
CA ARG A 170 10.37 4.31 15.50
C ARG A 170 10.79 3.61 14.21
N LEU A 171 10.95 2.29 14.22
CA LEU A 171 11.30 1.51 13.02
C LEU A 171 10.28 1.72 11.90
N LEU A 172 8.97 1.66 12.18
CA LEU A 172 7.94 1.91 11.17
C LEU A 172 8.02 3.33 10.60
N CYS A 173 8.31 4.34 11.43
CA CYS A 173 8.50 5.71 10.98
C CYS A 173 9.73 5.84 10.05
N ILE A 174 10.85 5.17 10.37
CA ILE A 174 12.02 5.10 9.48
C ILE A 174 11.66 4.46 8.14
N LEU A 175 10.89 3.37 8.16
CA LEU A 175 10.44 2.69 6.93
C LEU A 175 9.44 3.50 6.10
N ILE A 176 8.69 4.41 6.71
CA ILE A 176 7.81 5.36 6.02
C ILE A 176 8.62 6.49 5.38
N GLU A 177 9.62 7.00 6.08
CA GLU A 177 10.51 8.07 5.60
C GLU A 177 11.76 7.55 4.86
N HIS A 178 11.75 6.29 4.48
CA HIS A 178 12.88 5.56 3.92
C HIS A 178 13.63 6.33 2.81
N ASP A 179 12.93 6.80 1.80
CA ASP A 179 13.50 7.51 0.66
C ASP A 179 14.07 8.89 1.05
N LYS A 180 13.44 9.59 2.00
CA LYS A 180 13.92 10.86 2.55
C LYS A 180 15.22 10.66 3.33
N ILE A 181 15.21 9.72 4.28
CA ILE A 181 16.39 9.40 5.09
C ILE A 181 17.54 8.94 4.21
N ALA A 182 17.27 8.05 3.27
CA ALA A 182 18.26 7.54 2.31
C ALA A 182 18.87 8.67 1.44
N LEU A 183 18.06 9.63 1.00
CA LEU A 183 18.54 10.75 0.19
C LEU A 183 19.43 11.69 1.02
N VAL A 184 19.02 12.02 2.24
CA VAL A 184 19.83 12.83 3.18
C VAL A 184 21.17 12.14 3.47
N ALA A 185 21.14 10.86 3.82
CA ALA A 185 22.35 10.08 4.10
C ALA A 185 23.29 10.04 2.87
N LYS A 186 22.74 9.88 1.66
CA LYS A 186 23.52 9.89 0.41
C LYS A 186 24.21 11.24 0.19
N ILE A 187 23.52 12.36 0.35
CA ILE A 187 24.08 13.70 0.14
C ILE A 187 25.26 13.92 1.11
N LEU A 188 25.08 13.57 2.40
CA LEU A 188 26.13 13.70 3.41
C LEU A 188 27.34 12.81 3.10
N THR A 189 27.11 11.57 2.67
CA THR A 189 28.19 10.64 2.28
C THR A 189 28.93 11.11 1.03
N ASP A 190 28.21 11.57 0.00
CA ASP A 190 28.81 12.09 -1.24
C ASP A 190 29.68 13.34 -0.98
N ALA A 191 29.31 14.14 0.00
CA ALA A 191 30.07 15.30 0.45
C ALA A 191 31.24 14.98 1.39
N GLY A 192 31.46 13.70 1.72
CA GLY A 192 32.52 13.26 2.63
C GLY A 192 32.32 13.71 4.09
N VAL A 193 31.07 13.95 4.50
CA VAL A 193 30.75 14.34 5.88
C VAL A 193 30.78 13.08 6.76
N GLU A 194 31.64 13.09 7.74
CA GLU A 194 31.71 12.04 8.76
C GLU A 194 30.74 12.35 9.91
N ILE A 195 29.88 11.38 10.22
CA ILE A 195 28.88 11.50 11.30
C ILE A 195 29.07 10.29 12.21
N ASP A 196 29.12 10.49 13.51
CA ASP A 196 29.18 9.39 14.46
C ASP A 196 27.84 8.66 14.60
N ALA A 197 27.85 7.52 15.30
CA ALA A 197 26.66 6.67 15.44
C ALA A 197 25.51 7.36 16.20
N GLU A 198 25.82 8.22 17.21
CA GLU A 198 24.82 8.92 18.01
C GLU A 198 24.17 10.07 17.20
N GLN A 199 24.98 10.85 16.52
CA GLN A 199 24.51 11.91 15.60
C GLN A 199 23.66 11.31 14.49
N THR A 200 24.09 10.20 13.89
CA THR A 200 23.33 9.46 12.88
C THR A 200 21.98 9.01 13.42
N LYS A 201 21.97 8.37 14.59
CA LYS A 201 20.74 7.89 15.24
C LYS A 201 19.78 9.04 15.55
N THR A 202 20.30 10.17 15.99
CA THR A 202 19.53 11.37 16.31
C THR A 202 18.94 11.97 15.04
N LEU A 203 19.74 12.20 14.00
CA LEU A 203 19.27 12.76 12.72
C LEU A 203 18.19 11.90 12.08
N VAL A 204 18.41 10.59 12.00
CA VAL A 204 17.41 9.62 11.50
C VAL A 204 16.12 9.67 12.33
N GLY A 205 16.26 9.78 13.66
CA GLY A 205 15.13 9.91 14.56
C GLY A 205 14.33 11.20 14.33
N CYS A 206 15.00 12.33 14.22
CA CYS A 206 14.36 13.62 13.93
C CYS A 206 13.58 13.59 12.60
N ILE A 207 14.18 13.09 11.53
CA ILE A 207 13.51 12.94 10.24
C ILE A 207 12.31 11.98 10.34
N ALA A 208 12.48 10.82 11.01
CA ALA A 208 11.43 9.81 11.16
C ALA A 208 10.21 10.35 11.92
N PHE A 209 10.41 11.25 12.88
CA PHE A 209 9.33 11.81 13.72
C PHE A 209 8.83 13.20 13.28
N ASP A 210 9.27 13.70 12.13
CA ASP A 210 8.98 15.05 11.63
C ASP A 210 9.46 16.17 12.58
N ASP A 211 10.51 15.92 13.34
CA ASP A 211 11.19 16.94 14.14
C ASP A 211 12.20 17.69 13.25
N ILE A 212 11.65 18.62 12.48
CA ILE A 212 12.42 19.41 11.51
C ILE A 212 13.49 20.22 12.22
N SER A 213 13.15 20.89 13.35
CA SER A 213 14.09 21.72 14.10
C SER A 213 15.30 20.91 14.57
N GLY A 214 15.04 19.77 15.23
CA GLY A 214 16.11 18.89 15.70
C GLY A 214 16.98 18.35 14.56
N ALA A 215 16.37 18.00 13.41
CA ALA A 215 17.15 17.58 12.24
C ALA A 215 18.08 18.70 11.71
N LEU A 216 17.61 19.94 11.65
CA LEU A 216 18.39 21.08 11.18
C LEU A 216 19.49 21.47 12.19
N GLU A 217 19.22 21.36 13.50
CA GLU A 217 20.23 21.56 14.56
C GLU A 217 21.37 20.56 14.42
N ILE A 218 21.09 19.26 14.27
CA ILE A 218 22.13 18.26 14.04
C ILE A 218 22.93 18.55 12.76
N LEU A 219 22.27 18.96 11.66
CA LEU A 219 23.00 19.33 10.43
C LEU A 219 23.98 20.49 10.65
N GLN A 220 23.60 21.47 11.46
CA GLN A 220 24.48 22.61 11.82
C GLN A 220 25.62 22.16 12.75
N GLU A 221 25.34 21.32 13.74
CA GLU A 221 26.36 20.77 14.67
C GLU A 221 27.45 19.98 13.94
N ILE A 222 27.10 19.22 12.88
CA ILE A 222 28.08 18.51 12.04
C ILE A 222 28.70 19.40 10.95
N GLY A 223 28.49 20.71 11.01
CA GLY A 223 29.16 21.71 10.17
C GLY A 223 28.54 21.94 8.80
N ILE A 224 27.31 21.49 8.55
CA ILE A 224 26.63 21.71 7.27
C ILE A 224 26.13 23.16 7.18
N THR A 225 26.52 23.86 6.10
CA THR A 225 26.18 25.27 5.87
C THR A 225 25.96 25.54 4.39
N GLY A 226 25.46 26.75 4.05
CA GLY A 226 25.29 27.21 2.67
C GLY A 226 24.34 26.36 1.84
N ALA A 227 24.63 26.22 0.55
CA ALA A 227 23.73 25.58 -0.41
C ALA A 227 23.36 24.13 -0.03
N MET A 228 24.29 23.36 0.56
CA MET A 228 24.00 21.99 1.00
C MET A 228 23.01 21.98 2.18
N PHE A 229 23.12 22.93 3.11
CA PHE A 229 22.15 23.06 4.19
C PHE A 229 20.76 23.40 3.67
N ASP A 230 20.68 24.33 2.70
CA ASP A 230 19.41 24.72 2.08
C ASP A 230 18.76 23.55 1.33
N GLU A 231 19.54 22.76 0.58
CA GLU A 231 19.07 21.55 -0.13
C GLU A 231 18.54 20.49 0.87
N LEU A 232 19.31 20.18 1.92
CA LEU A 232 18.89 19.21 2.93
C LEU A 232 17.64 19.68 3.69
N LYS A 233 17.55 20.97 4.00
CA LYS A 233 16.37 21.57 4.61
C LYS A 233 15.14 21.41 3.73
N GLU A 234 15.24 21.73 2.44
CA GLU A 234 14.13 21.56 1.48
C GLU A 234 13.66 20.11 1.43
N ILE A 235 14.58 19.14 1.34
CA ILE A 235 14.26 17.70 1.35
C ILE A 235 13.51 17.33 2.65
N ILE A 236 13.99 17.76 3.81
CA ILE A 236 13.40 17.43 5.11
C ILE A 236 12.01 18.05 5.26
N GLU A 237 11.82 19.29 4.79
CA GLU A 237 10.55 20.03 4.92
C GLU A 237 9.49 19.58 3.91
N GLU A 238 9.86 19.34 2.65
CA GLU A 238 8.93 19.18 1.53
C GLU A 238 8.48 17.73 1.27
N MET A 239 9.31 16.73 1.54
CA MET A 239 8.94 15.33 1.29
C MET A 239 7.94 14.80 2.33
N ARG A 240 6.67 15.20 2.21
CA ARG A 240 5.59 14.86 3.18
C ARG A 240 4.63 13.79 2.70
N LYS A 241 4.61 13.47 1.41
CA LYS A 241 3.71 12.51 0.78
C LYS A 241 4.49 11.37 0.11
N GLY A 242 3.78 10.27 -0.05
CA GLY A 242 4.23 9.10 -0.77
C GLY A 242 4.86 8.02 0.12
N VAL A 243 4.50 6.78 -0.19
CA VAL A 243 5.15 5.59 0.34
C VAL A 243 5.75 4.86 -0.85
N PRO A 244 7.08 4.63 -0.86
CA PRO A 244 7.77 4.14 -2.05
C PRO A 244 7.25 2.78 -2.54
N LEU A 245 6.87 2.67 -3.80
CA LEU A 245 6.53 1.40 -4.43
C LEU A 245 7.78 0.52 -4.58
N GLY A 246 7.62 -0.78 -4.31
CA GLY A 246 8.68 -1.78 -4.39
C GLY A 246 9.11 -2.34 -3.05
N TYR A 247 8.84 -1.63 -1.96
CA TYR A 247 9.08 -2.13 -0.60
C TYR A 247 7.93 -3.02 -0.12
N PHE A 248 8.29 -4.08 0.60
CA PHE A 248 7.31 -5.02 1.13
C PHE A 248 6.33 -4.38 2.13
N THR A 249 6.77 -3.35 2.85
CA THR A 249 5.93 -2.60 3.80
C THR A 249 4.88 -1.72 3.15
N SER A 250 5.13 -1.18 1.95
CA SER A 250 4.27 -0.16 1.34
C SER A 250 2.83 -0.62 1.15
N GLN A 251 2.63 -1.86 0.71
CA GLN A 251 1.30 -2.44 0.52
C GLN A 251 0.55 -2.63 1.85
N TRP A 252 1.27 -2.96 2.92
CA TRP A 252 0.70 -3.09 4.27
C TRP A 252 0.34 -1.73 4.84
N PHE A 253 1.17 -0.72 4.62
CA PHE A 253 0.86 0.66 4.99
C PHE A 253 -0.37 1.18 4.23
N GLY A 254 -0.48 0.92 2.93
CA GLY A 254 -1.65 1.28 2.14
C GLY A 254 -2.94 0.62 2.63
N ASN A 255 -2.92 -0.68 2.93
CA ASN A 255 -4.08 -1.37 3.50
C ASN A 255 -4.45 -0.83 4.90
N PHE A 256 -3.46 -0.54 5.75
CA PHE A 256 -3.69 0.05 7.07
C PHE A 256 -4.26 1.47 6.95
N TYR A 257 -3.78 2.26 6.01
CA TYR A 257 -4.21 3.64 5.77
C TYR A 257 -5.69 3.74 5.43
N LEU A 258 -6.17 2.84 4.55
CA LEU A 258 -7.57 2.80 4.10
C LEU A 258 -8.51 1.98 5.01
N LYS A 259 -8.00 1.30 6.04
CA LYS A 259 -8.79 0.42 6.90
C LYS A 259 -10.00 1.11 7.52
N ALA A 260 -9.84 2.34 8.03
CA ALA A 260 -10.94 3.10 8.63
C ALA A 260 -11.99 3.53 7.59
N LEU A 261 -11.58 3.78 6.34
CA LEU A 261 -12.51 4.04 5.24
C LEU A 261 -13.38 2.82 4.95
N ASP A 262 -12.81 1.61 4.97
CA ASP A 262 -13.60 0.38 4.77
C ASP A 262 -14.72 0.25 5.80
N HIS A 263 -14.42 0.54 7.07
CA HIS A 263 -15.42 0.56 8.15
C HIS A 263 -16.47 1.65 7.93
N TYR A 264 -16.04 2.87 7.60
CA TYR A 264 -16.96 3.97 7.29
C TYR A 264 -17.95 3.61 6.17
N ILE A 265 -17.45 3.01 5.09
CA ILE A 265 -18.30 2.58 3.95
C ILE A 265 -19.32 1.51 4.38
N LYS A 266 -18.92 0.59 5.25
CA LYS A 266 -19.79 -0.52 5.68
C LYS A 266 -20.73 -0.13 6.81
N GLU A 267 -20.25 0.55 7.82
CA GLU A 267 -20.95 0.80 9.07
C GLU A 267 -21.78 2.07 9.04
N GLU A 268 -21.27 3.15 8.40
CA GLU A 268 -21.97 4.43 8.34
C GLU A 268 -22.75 4.62 7.01
N LEU A 269 -22.14 4.30 5.87
CA LEU A 269 -22.81 4.45 4.58
C LEU A 269 -23.69 3.24 4.23
N HIS A 270 -23.62 2.16 5.00
CA HIS A 270 -24.40 0.93 4.83
C HIS A 270 -24.36 0.41 3.38
N ALA A 271 -23.16 0.38 2.77
CA ALA A 271 -22.94 -0.21 1.47
C ALA A 271 -23.09 -1.74 1.57
N GLU A 272 -24.14 -2.29 0.94
CA GLU A 272 -24.45 -3.74 1.02
C GLU A 272 -23.32 -4.59 0.43
N HIS A 273 -22.96 -4.32 -0.82
CA HIS A 273 -21.88 -5.01 -1.54
C HIS A 273 -20.78 -4.01 -1.87
N TYR A 274 -19.71 -4.04 -1.10
CA TYR A 274 -18.50 -3.24 -1.26
C TYR A 274 -17.29 -4.14 -1.35
N MET A 275 -16.40 -3.89 -2.30
CA MET A 275 -15.12 -4.57 -2.43
C MET A 275 -14.04 -3.56 -2.81
N ARG A 276 -12.88 -3.71 -2.19
CA ARG A 276 -11.69 -2.91 -2.48
C ARG A 276 -10.52 -3.81 -2.90
N TYR A 277 -9.84 -3.42 -3.96
CA TYR A 277 -8.56 -4.02 -4.36
C TYR A 277 -7.48 -2.95 -4.34
N MET A 278 -6.73 -2.86 -3.24
CA MET A 278 -5.86 -1.74 -2.92
C MET A 278 -6.65 -0.42 -2.93
N ASP A 279 -6.44 0.41 -3.94
CA ASP A 279 -7.07 1.72 -4.18
C ASP A 279 -8.32 1.66 -5.08
N ASP A 280 -8.51 0.58 -5.84
CA ASP A 280 -9.66 0.39 -6.74
C ASP A 280 -10.87 -0.14 -5.95
N MET A 281 -11.99 0.58 -5.96
CA MET A 281 -13.18 0.34 -5.17
C MET A 281 -14.41 0.13 -6.03
N VAL A 282 -15.23 -0.88 -5.67
CA VAL A 282 -16.51 -1.18 -6.32
C VAL A 282 -17.61 -1.31 -5.28
N ILE A 283 -18.73 -0.63 -5.52
CA ILE A 283 -19.96 -0.73 -4.73
C ILE A 283 -21.13 -1.05 -5.65
N LEU A 284 -21.90 -2.09 -5.31
CA LEU A 284 -23.14 -2.43 -6.01
C LEU A 284 -24.36 -1.87 -5.26
N GLY A 285 -25.37 -1.40 -5.98
CA GLY A 285 -26.56 -0.85 -5.34
C GLY A 285 -27.77 -0.74 -6.29
N LYS A 286 -28.97 -0.81 -5.71
CA LYS A 286 -30.23 -0.75 -6.45
C LYS A 286 -30.60 0.67 -6.93
N SER A 287 -30.03 1.71 -6.35
CA SER A 287 -30.34 3.11 -6.63
C SER A 287 -29.11 3.89 -7.09
N LYS A 288 -29.17 4.39 -8.33
CA LYS A 288 -28.14 5.29 -8.88
C LYS A 288 -27.94 6.53 -7.99
N LYS A 289 -29.04 7.13 -7.51
CA LYS A 289 -29.01 8.32 -6.64
C LYS A 289 -28.29 8.01 -5.30
N LYS A 290 -28.55 6.82 -4.70
CA LYS A 290 -27.87 6.41 -3.46
C LYS A 290 -26.35 6.23 -3.70
N LEU A 291 -25.95 5.63 -4.82
CA LEU A 291 -24.54 5.46 -5.16
C LEU A 291 -23.80 6.79 -5.37
N HIS A 292 -24.44 7.79 -5.99
CA HIS A 292 -23.83 9.14 -6.07
C HIS A 292 -23.68 9.79 -4.69
N LYS A 293 -24.63 9.60 -3.77
CA LYS A 293 -24.48 10.09 -2.39
C LYS A 293 -23.34 9.39 -1.65
N ILE A 294 -23.22 8.08 -1.84
CA ILE A 294 -22.11 7.29 -1.26
C ILE A 294 -20.77 7.79 -1.82
N HIS A 295 -20.66 8.01 -3.13
CA HIS A 295 -19.47 8.58 -3.75
C HIS A 295 -19.08 9.91 -3.09
N ALA A 296 -19.99 10.88 -3.02
CA ALA A 296 -19.71 12.18 -2.41
C ALA A 296 -19.27 12.08 -0.96
N ALA A 297 -19.87 11.16 -0.16
CA ALA A 297 -19.46 10.93 1.21
C ALA A 297 -18.08 10.30 1.32
N ILE A 298 -17.71 9.37 0.42
CA ILE A 298 -16.37 8.78 0.35
C ILE A 298 -15.34 9.82 -0.06
N GLU A 299 -15.64 10.66 -1.04
CA GLU A 299 -14.77 11.75 -1.49
C GLU A 299 -14.48 12.72 -0.35
N THR A 300 -15.51 13.18 0.37
CA THR A 300 -15.35 14.01 1.57
C THR A 300 -14.48 13.31 2.62
N TYR A 301 -14.75 12.03 2.91
CA TYR A 301 -13.97 11.28 3.90
C TYR A 301 -12.49 11.17 3.50
N LEU A 302 -12.20 10.87 2.24
CA LEU A 302 -10.83 10.77 1.73
C LEU A 302 -10.08 12.09 1.84
N ASN A 303 -10.71 13.20 1.45
CA ASN A 303 -10.13 14.54 1.54
C ASN A 303 -9.87 14.94 2.99
N ASP A 304 -10.88 14.85 3.86
CA ASP A 304 -10.83 15.41 5.22
C ASP A 304 -9.98 14.57 6.18
N ASN A 305 -9.99 13.23 6.02
CA ASN A 305 -9.36 12.33 6.99
C ASN A 305 -8.05 11.71 6.50
N LEU A 306 -7.85 11.65 5.17
CA LEU A 306 -6.73 10.93 4.57
C LEU A 306 -5.88 11.76 3.61
N ASP A 307 -6.26 13.02 3.34
CA ASP A 307 -5.57 13.87 2.36
C ASP A 307 -5.36 13.14 1.01
N LEU A 308 -6.43 12.46 0.55
CA LEU A 308 -6.50 11.69 -0.70
C LEU A 308 -7.63 12.17 -1.59
N GLU A 309 -7.44 12.04 -2.91
CA GLU A 309 -8.42 12.43 -3.91
C GLU A 309 -8.90 11.22 -4.73
N ILE A 310 -10.18 11.21 -5.10
CA ILE A 310 -10.71 10.25 -6.06
C ILE A 310 -10.29 10.67 -7.47
N LYS A 311 -9.88 9.72 -8.28
CA LYS A 311 -9.56 9.96 -9.67
C LYS A 311 -10.80 10.37 -10.46
N GLY A 312 -10.68 11.39 -11.33
CA GLY A 312 -11.80 12.01 -12.03
C GLY A 312 -12.59 11.11 -13.00
N ASP A 313 -12.11 9.90 -13.29
CA ASP A 313 -12.76 8.93 -14.19
C ASP A 313 -13.69 7.92 -13.46
N TRP A 314 -14.10 8.22 -12.23
CA TRP A 314 -15.08 7.42 -11.50
C TRP A 314 -16.42 7.36 -12.21
N GLN A 315 -17.21 6.30 -11.98
CA GLN A 315 -18.41 6.04 -12.76
C GLN A 315 -19.51 5.40 -11.93
N VAL A 316 -20.77 5.81 -12.22
CA VAL A 316 -21.96 5.06 -11.81
C VAL A 316 -22.72 4.65 -13.07
N PHE A 317 -22.81 3.36 -13.31
CA PHE A 317 -23.47 2.81 -14.48
C PHE A 317 -24.43 1.67 -14.13
N ARG A 318 -25.41 1.42 -15.01
CA ARG A 318 -26.25 0.23 -14.90
C ARG A 318 -25.43 -0.98 -15.33
N PHE A 319 -25.44 -2.03 -14.51
CA PHE A 319 -24.78 -3.28 -14.87
C PHE A 319 -25.44 -3.90 -16.10
N GLU A 320 -24.67 -4.67 -16.87
CA GLU A 320 -25.12 -5.38 -18.06
C GLU A 320 -26.30 -6.30 -17.77
N TYR A 321 -27.28 -6.33 -18.66
CA TYR A 321 -28.47 -7.16 -18.56
C TYR A 321 -28.98 -7.55 -19.94
N PRO A 322 -29.58 -8.75 -20.09
CA PRO A 322 -30.14 -9.22 -21.34
C PRO A 322 -31.43 -8.45 -21.68
N VAL A 323 -31.71 -8.29 -22.97
CA VAL A 323 -32.92 -7.66 -23.48
C VAL A 323 -33.89 -8.74 -23.94
N PHE A 324 -35.17 -8.59 -23.52
CA PHE A 324 -36.28 -9.42 -23.93
C PHE A 324 -37.31 -8.58 -24.66
N ASP A 325 -38.05 -9.20 -25.62
CA ASP A 325 -39.18 -8.61 -26.29
C ASP A 325 -40.44 -8.54 -25.38
N LYS A 326 -41.53 -8.02 -25.90
CA LYS A 326 -42.81 -7.93 -25.14
C LYS A 326 -43.39 -9.33 -24.80
N GLY A 327 -43.00 -10.36 -25.53
CA GLY A 327 -43.43 -11.74 -25.31
C GLY A 327 -42.54 -12.53 -24.35
N GLY A 328 -41.46 -11.88 -23.83
CA GLY A 328 -40.50 -12.54 -22.94
C GLY A 328 -39.43 -13.34 -23.67
N ASN A 329 -39.33 -13.27 -25.00
CA ASN A 329 -38.30 -13.95 -25.78
C ASN A 329 -37.03 -13.12 -25.82
N PRO A 330 -35.81 -13.74 -25.80
CA PRO A 330 -34.56 -13.04 -25.93
C PRO A 330 -34.47 -12.31 -27.28
N VAL A 331 -34.13 -11.04 -27.24
CA VAL A 331 -33.84 -10.29 -28.48
C VAL A 331 -32.46 -10.68 -28.95
N LEU A 332 -32.35 -11.15 -30.19
CA LEU A 332 -31.09 -11.56 -30.81
C LEU A 332 -30.57 -10.48 -31.76
N ASP A 333 -29.28 -10.35 -31.89
CA ASP A 333 -28.62 -9.54 -32.91
C ASP A 333 -28.55 -10.30 -34.26
N LYS A 334 -27.93 -9.66 -35.27
CA LYS A 334 -27.77 -10.25 -36.63
C LYS A 334 -26.90 -11.52 -36.65
N ASP A 335 -26.10 -11.74 -35.61
CA ASP A 335 -25.23 -12.91 -35.47
C ASP A 335 -25.84 -13.99 -34.55
N GLY A 336 -27.12 -13.86 -34.17
CA GLY A 336 -27.86 -14.79 -33.32
C GLY A 336 -27.50 -14.72 -31.83
N LYS A 337 -26.74 -13.67 -31.39
CA LYS A 337 -26.40 -13.48 -30.01
C LYS A 337 -27.44 -12.64 -29.29
N GLN A 338 -27.69 -12.96 -28.02
CA GLN A 338 -28.62 -12.18 -27.19
C GLN A 338 -28.10 -10.75 -27.02
N VAL A 339 -28.98 -9.80 -27.35
CA VAL A 339 -28.69 -8.38 -27.17
C VAL A 339 -28.64 -8.06 -25.68
N THR A 340 -27.58 -7.36 -25.26
CA THR A 340 -27.45 -6.85 -23.90
C THR A 340 -27.47 -5.33 -23.89
N LYS A 341 -27.96 -4.75 -22.80
CA LYS A 341 -27.87 -3.32 -22.49
C LYS A 341 -27.17 -3.11 -21.15
N GLY A 342 -26.77 -1.88 -20.86
CA GLY A 342 -25.95 -1.58 -19.70
C GLY A 342 -24.47 -1.83 -20.00
N ARG A 343 -23.70 -2.13 -18.97
CA ARG A 343 -22.24 -2.19 -19.10
C ARG A 343 -21.68 -3.29 -18.22
N MET A 344 -20.73 -4.07 -18.73
CA MET A 344 -19.97 -5.03 -17.95
C MET A 344 -19.09 -4.32 -16.91
N LEU A 345 -18.78 -4.99 -15.82
CA LEU A 345 -17.85 -4.51 -14.81
C LEU A 345 -16.44 -5.03 -15.11
N ASP A 346 -15.49 -4.12 -15.35
CA ASP A 346 -14.06 -4.43 -15.43
C ASP A 346 -13.41 -4.14 -14.06
N PHE A 347 -12.94 -5.20 -13.36
CA PHE A 347 -12.37 -5.09 -12.02
C PHE A 347 -11.37 -6.22 -11.75
N MET A 348 -10.24 -5.91 -11.09
CA MET A 348 -9.20 -6.88 -10.70
C MET A 348 -8.65 -7.74 -11.86
N GLY A 349 -8.63 -7.21 -13.09
CA GLY A 349 -8.16 -7.95 -14.27
C GLY A 349 -9.19 -8.90 -14.88
N PHE A 350 -10.43 -8.88 -14.40
CA PHE A 350 -11.56 -9.62 -14.94
C PHE A 350 -12.62 -8.68 -15.51
N GLN A 351 -13.34 -9.20 -16.51
CA GLN A 351 -14.55 -8.59 -17.08
C GLN A 351 -15.76 -9.42 -16.67
N PHE A 352 -16.63 -8.83 -15.87
CA PHE A 352 -17.85 -9.48 -15.39
C PHE A 352 -19.01 -9.07 -16.28
N HIS A 353 -19.58 -10.05 -16.97
CA HIS A 353 -20.79 -9.94 -17.77
C HIS A 353 -22.00 -10.44 -16.97
N HIS A 354 -23.20 -10.23 -17.48
CA HIS A 354 -24.41 -10.70 -16.82
C HIS A 354 -24.43 -12.23 -16.65
N ASP A 355 -23.87 -12.99 -17.62
CA ASP A 355 -23.90 -14.45 -17.72
C ASP A 355 -22.54 -15.12 -17.43
N ARG A 356 -21.42 -14.40 -17.52
CA ARG A 356 -20.08 -14.99 -17.45
C ARG A 356 -19.04 -14.01 -16.87
N THR A 357 -17.87 -14.56 -16.61
CA THR A 357 -16.68 -13.76 -16.24
C THR A 357 -15.51 -14.17 -17.11
N THR A 358 -14.88 -13.21 -17.77
CA THR A 358 -13.71 -13.41 -18.63
C THR A 358 -12.47 -12.73 -18.06
N ILE A 359 -11.30 -13.13 -18.49
CA ILE A 359 -10.05 -12.43 -18.19
C ILE A 359 -9.96 -11.21 -19.12
N ARG A 360 -9.48 -10.08 -18.60
CA ARG A 360 -9.21 -8.89 -19.42
C ARG A 360 -8.21 -9.23 -20.52
N LYS A 361 -8.49 -8.83 -21.76
CA LYS A 361 -7.63 -9.15 -22.92
C LYS A 361 -6.17 -8.76 -22.70
N SER A 362 -5.91 -7.60 -22.13
CA SER A 362 -4.54 -7.12 -21.81
C SER A 362 -3.79 -7.97 -20.76
N ASN A 363 -4.40 -8.95 -20.16
CA ASN A 363 -3.75 -9.88 -19.22
C ASN A 363 -3.49 -11.26 -19.84
N ILE A 364 -3.85 -11.45 -21.12
CA ILE A 364 -3.68 -12.70 -21.88
C ILE A 364 -2.48 -12.55 -22.87
N GLU A 365 -2.19 -11.31 -23.27
CA GLU A 365 -1.04 -10.92 -24.09
C GLU A 365 0.22 -10.70 -23.22
#